data_87da5ff423b4137b1dd1d81fe44938a0
#
_entry.id   87da5ff423b4137b1dd1d81fe44938a0
#
_cell.length_a   1.000
_cell.length_b   1.000
_cell.length_c   1.000
_cell.angle_alpha   90.00
_cell.angle_beta   90.00
_cell.angle_gamma   90.00
#
_symmetry.space_group_name_H-M   'P 1'
#
loop_
_entity.id
_entity.type
_entity.pdbx_description
1 polymer ?
#
loop_
_entity_poly.entity_id
_entity_poly.type
_entity_poly.pdbx_seq_one_letter_code
_entity_poly.pdbx_strand_id
1 'polypeptide(L)'
;MRLAFVVANLVVLGLSSKAGVEVGFTSGALESLKKDALPNVLHHIGDIHIPDQRGTIGKDWYEIKVHTYDAVISGIDANVDASEIEFKPSHEFEVKIEGITAKARFRYDYHLPIGQGAGIGDIDISDTDAEAVVEVTESKGKPLVSVKSSNVHLGHLDIHFHADILGDVANWIIDLFKNKLTGTIEDELSKAIKNSGQQAIDKALSTLPIYISFGGIPLAVDYSLPSDPIVRSDYVQASAAGIFLDTDHPNYSPPVSPPVNLPGFDANGKQIQVMLTDYTLNTGLYACYKIGIINYNVTSNVVPSSSPIKLDTTSLNDIIPGLVSKYGSSKPCNLLCYASGQPSIKSTSGKIQGDIEMACEVQVEGVYKVATFGNSIDFSASAVLNKWVVNAKLNKVE
;
A
#
# COMPACT_ATOMS: atom_id res chain seq x y z
N MET A 1 -9.23 2.74 -7.41
CA MET A 1 -8.13 3.64 -7.02
C MET A 1 -7.84 3.67 -5.51
N ARG A 2 -8.83 3.61 -4.60
CA ARG A 2 -8.60 3.60 -3.13
C ARG A 2 -8.04 2.27 -2.62
N LEU A 3 -8.39 1.15 -3.20
CA LEU A 3 -7.96 -0.17 -2.73
C LEU A 3 -6.54 -0.53 -3.15
N ALA A 4 -6.15 -0.21 -4.39
CA ALA A 4 -4.76 -0.33 -4.83
C ALA A 4 -3.83 0.46 -3.91
N PHE A 5 -4.30 1.61 -3.40
CA PHE A 5 -3.57 2.43 -2.42
C PHE A 5 -3.50 1.75 -1.04
N VAL A 6 -4.50 0.99 -0.64
CA VAL A 6 -4.53 0.27 0.66
C VAL A 6 -3.70 -1.02 0.59
N VAL A 7 -3.83 -1.84 -0.45
CA VAL A 7 -2.97 -3.03 -0.66
C VAL A 7 -1.51 -2.59 -0.80
N ALA A 8 -1.27 -1.56 -1.59
CA ALA A 8 0.03 -1.01 -1.80
C ALA A 8 0.64 -0.40 -0.52
N ASN A 9 -0.13 0.30 0.29
CA ASN A 9 0.34 0.79 1.59
C ASN A 9 0.46 -0.31 2.66
N LEU A 10 -0.18 -1.47 2.50
CA LEU A 10 -0.14 -2.58 3.45
C LEU A 10 1.02 -3.56 3.21
N VAL A 11 1.57 -3.62 1.99
CA VAL A 11 2.66 -4.55 1.63
C VAL A 11 4.06 -3.98 1.92
N VAL A 12 4.17 -2.79 2.49
CA VAL A 12 5.44 -2.04 2.58
C VAL A 12 6.18 -2.27 3.87
N LEU A 13 6.50 -3.49 4.33
CA LEU A 13 7.29 -3.51 5.57
C LEU A 13 7.93 -4.90 5.89
N GLY A 14 9.24 -5.07 5.92
CA GLY A 14 9.98 -6.33 6.15
C GLY A 14 10.98 -6.33 7.32
N LEU A 15 11.32 -7.42 7.90
CA LEU A 15 12.12 -7.53 9.14
C LEU A 15 13.63 -7.38 8.94
N SER A 16 14.21 -6.38 9.57
CA SER A 16 15.64 -6.31 9.86
C SER A 16 15.89 -5.46 11.10
N SER A 17 17.00 -5.66 11.76
CA SER A 17 17.50 -4.90 12.94
C SER A 17 17.69 -3.39 12.72
N LYS A 18 17.15 -2.83 11.65
CA LYS A 18 17.26 -1.40 11.29
C LYS A 18 15.91 -0.76 10.94
N ALA A 19 14.80 -1.38 11.32
CA ALA A 19 13.48 -0.85 11.02
C ALA A 19 13.01 0.14 12.09
N GLY A 20 12.45 1.25 11.65
CA GLY A 20 11.82 2.25 12.51
C GLY A 20 10.31 2.15 12.57
N VAL A 21 9.71 1.52 11.57
CA VAL A 21 8.25 1.34 11.45
C VAL A 21 7.93 -0.11 11.15
N GLU A 22 6.85 -0.61 11.72
CA GLU A 22 6.34 -1.94 11.45
C GLU A 22 4.82 -1.89 11.25
N VAL A 23 4.32 -2.64 10.26
CA VAL A 23 2.89 -2.80 10.03
C VAL A 23 2.57 -4.27 9.88
N GLY A 24 1.49 -4.69 10.48
CA GLY A 24 0.96 -6.02 10.32
C GLY A 24 -0.53 -6.00 10.05
N PHE A 25 -1.03 -7.01 9.37
CA PHE A 25 -2.45 -7.20 9.14
C PHE A 25 -2.85 -8.68 9.14
N THR A 26 -4.05 -8.94 9.63
CA THR A 26 -4.64 -10.26 9.78
C THR A 26 -5.48 -10.65 8.56
N SER A 27 -5.95 -11.89 8.54
CA SER A 27 -6.93 -12.38 7.56
C SER A 27 -8.18 -11.51 7.46
N GLY A 28 -8.66 -10.94 8.58
CA GLY A 28 -9.81 -10.03 8.55
C GLY A 28 -9.58 -8.74 7.75
N ALA A 29 -8.33 -8.24 7.69
CA ALA A 29 -7.98 -7.14 6.80
C ALA A 29 -7.97 -7.61 5.34
N LEU A 30 -7.45 -8.81 5.05
CA LEU A 30 -7.44 -9.38 3.70
C LEU A 30 -8.86 -9.63 3.18
N GLU A 31 -9.78 -10.09 4.02
CA GLU A 31 -11.19 -10.25 3.67
C GLU A 31 -11.84 -8.94 3.20
N SER A 32 -11.50 -7.84 3.88
CA SER A 32 -11.99 -6.52 3.47
C SER A 32 -11.38 -6.06 2.14
N LEU A 33 -10.12 -6.42 1.90
CA LEU A 33 -9.40 -6.10 0.66
C LEU A 33 -9.92 -6.95 -0.52
N LYS A 34 -10.19 -8.24 -0.28
CA LYS A 34 -10.71 -9.17 -1.28
C LYS A 34 -11.97 -8.63 -1.96
N LYS A 35 -12.93 -8.12 -1.17
CA LYS A 35 -14.22 -7.62 -1.66
C LYS A 35 -14.11 -6.52 -2.70
N ASP A 36 -13.06 -5.71 -2.61
CA ASP A 36 -12.83 -4.63 -3.57
C ASP A 36 -11.83 -5.04 -4.67
N ALA A 37 -10.84 -5.90 -4.36
CA ALA A 37 -9.77 -6.25 -5.29
C ALA A 37 -10.20 -7.29 -6.32
N LEU A 38 -10.84 -8.36 -5.87
CA LEU A 38 -11.15 -9.50 -6.73
C LEU A 38 -12.06 -9.13 -7.91
N PRO A 39 -13.18 -8.40 -7.74
CA PRO A 39 -13.99 -7.97 -8.87
C PRO A 39 -13.19 -7.12 -9.86
N ASN A 40 -12.33 -6.22 -9.35
CA ASN A 40 -11.51 -5.38 -10.20
C ASN A 40 -10.50 -6.18 -11.03
N VAL A 41 -9.90 -7.23 -10.47
CA VAL A 41 -8.99 -8.11 -11.23
C VAL A 41 -9.74 -8.85 -12.32
N LEU A 42 -10.90 -9.44 -11.99
CA LEU A 42 -11.70 -10.22 -12.93
C LEU A 42 -12.24 -9.36 -14.08
N HIS A 43 -12.74 -8.17 -13.79
CA HIS A 43 -13.21 -7.23 -14.81
C HIS A 43 -12.11 -6.69 -15.75
N HIS A 44 -10.84 -6.81 -15.36
CA HIS A 44 -9.72 -6.45 -16.23
C HIS A 44 -9.21 -7.60 -17.08
N ILE A 45 -9.77 -8.81 -16.92
CA ILE A 45 -9.51 -9.91 -17.84
C ILE A 45 -10.20 -9.58 -19.16
N GLY A 46 -9.40 -9.41 -20.20
CA GLY A 46 -9.93 -9.21 -21.56
C GLY A 46 -10.49 -10.48 -22.16
N ASP A 47 -10.95 -10.38 -23.40
CA ASP A 47 -11.43 -11.52 -24.18
C ASP A 47 -10.34 -12.59 -24.32
N ILE A 48 -10.72 -13.85 -24.05
CA ILE A 48 -9.84 -15.01 -24.15
C ILE A 48 -10.20 -15.80 -25.39
N HIS A 49 -9.26 -15.90 -26.31
CA HIS A 49 -9.46 -16.62 -27.57
C HIS A 49 -9.08 -18.10 -27.43
N ILE A 50 -10.01 -18.97 -27.72
CA ILE A 50 -9.78 -20.42 -27.81
C ILE A 50 -9.37 -20.78 -29.23
N PRO A 51 -8.33 -21.61 -29.44
CA PRO A 51 -7.84 -21.98 -30.76
C PRO A 51 -8.90 -22.70 -31.59
N ASP A 52 -8.94 -22.40 -32.90
CA ASP A 52 -9.77 -23.07 -33.84
C ASP A 52 -9.55 -24.59 -33.84
N GLN A 53 -10.64 -25.33 -33.97
CA GLN A 53 -10.58 -26.79 -34.00
C GLN A 53 -11.23 -27.33 -35.26
N ARG A 54 -10.62 -28.40 -35.80
CA ARG A 54 -11.15 -29.14 -36.95
C ARG A 54 -11.19 -30.61 -36.65
N GLY A 55 -12.20 -31.29 -37.16
CA GLY A 55 -12.32 -32.73 -37.01
C GLY A 55 -13.22 -33.34 -38.06
N THR A 56 -13.32 -34.65 -37.97
CA THR A 56 -14.10 -35.46 -38.91
C THR A 56 -14.97 -36.43 -38.11
N ILE A 57 -16.24 -36.54 -38.49
CA ILE A 57 -17.22 -37.48 -37.96
C ILE A 57 -17.55 -38.49 -39.03
N GLY A 58 -17.66 -39.76 -38.67
CA GLY A 58 -17.97 -40.86 -39.60
C GLY A 58 -16.74 -41.43 -40.28
N LYS A 59 -16.96 -42.33 -41.23
CA LYS A 59 -15.94 -43.02 -42.00
C LYS A 59 -16.43 -43.27 -43.43
N ASP A 60 -15.46 -43.39 -44.34
CA ASP A 60 -15.66 -43.75 -45.71
C ASP A 60 -16.62 -42.80 -46.49
N TRP A 61 -17.77 -43.31 -46.95
CA TRP A 61 -18.73 -42.56 -47.77
C TRP A 61 -19.57 -41.54 -47.01
N TYR A 62 -19.59 -41.63 -45.65
CA TYR A 62 -20.26 -40.69 -44.76
C TYR A 62 -19.23 -39.98 -43.85
N GLU A 63 -18.61 -38.99 -44.38
CA GLU A 63 -17.66 -38.15 -43.68
C GLU A 63 -18.18 -36.73 -43.53
N ILE A 64 -18.31 -36.26 -42.29
CA ILE A 64 -18.66 -34.87 -41.97
C ILE A 64 -17.41 -34.19 -41.49
N LYS A 65 -16.94 -33.16 -42.20
CA LYS A 65 -15.86 -32.29 -41.74
C LYS A 65 -16.46 -31.17 -40.93
N VAL A 66 -15.98 -30.98 -39.68
CA VAL A 66 -16.47 -29.97 -38.75
C VAL A 66 -15.33 -29.02 -38.41
N HIS A 67 -15.63 -27.75 -38.37
CA HIS A 67 -14.72 -26.69 -37.95
C HIS A 67 -15.42 -25.80 -36.93
N THR A 68 -14.77 -25.55 -35.79
CA THR A 68 -15.14 -24.53 -34.79
C THR A 68 -14.09 -23.46 -34.78
N TYR A 69 -14.48 -22.20 -34.78
CA TYR A 69 -13.60 -21.07 -34.90
C TYR A 69 -14.16 -19.82 -34.23
N ASP A 70 -13.32 -18.79 -34.07
CA ASP A 70 -13.67 -17.53 -33.40
C ASP A 70 -14.28 -17.77 -31.99
N ALA A 71 -13.78 -18.77 -31.26
CA ALA A 71 -14.26 -19.04 -29.92
C ALA A 71 -13.63 -18.03 -28.92
N VAL A 72 -14.50 -17.26 -28.27
CA VAL A 72 -14.08 -16.18 -27.37
C VAL A 72 -14.81 -16.30 -26.04
N ILE A 73 -14.07 -16.36 -24.93
CA ILE A 73 -14.60 -16.30 -23.56
C ILE A 73 -14.55 -14.85 -23.10
N SER A 74 -15.63 -14.37 -22.49
CA SER A 74 -15.78 -13.00 -21.98
C SER A 74 -16.72 -12.95 -20.78
N GLY A 75 -16.80 -11.79 -20.12
CA GLY A 75 -17.72 -11.56 -19.01
C GLY A 75 -17.42 -12.44 -17.80
N ILE A 76 -16.14 -12.55 -17.43
CA ILE A 76 -15.68 -13.35 -16.28
C ILE A 76 -16.06 -12.63 -14.98
N ASP A 77 -16.76 -13.34 -14.10
CA ASP A 77 -17.13 -12.91 -12.76
C ASP A 77 -16.96 -14.08 -11.78
N ALA A 78 -17.05 -13.83 -10.46
CA ALA A 78 -16.91 -14.87 -9.44
C ALA A 78 -17.72 -14.56 -8.19
N ASN A 79 -17.93 -15.59 -7.37
CA ASN A 79 -18.52 -15.45 -6.04
C ASN A 79 -17.49 -14.92 -5.04
N VAL A 80 -17.41 -13.60 -4.89
CA VAL A 80 -16.44 -12.94 -4.00
C VAL A 80 -16.60 -13.34 -2.53
N ASP A 81 -17.84 -13.56 -2.08
CA ASP A 81 -18.10 -13.92 -0.68
C ASP A 81 -17.66 -15.36 -0.35
N ALA A 82 -17.73 -16.27 -1.31
CA ALA A 82 -17.24 -17.65 -1.18
C ALA A 82 -15.73 -17.77 -1.38
N SER A 83 -15.12 -16.83 -2.11
CA SER A 83 -13.67 -16.83 -2.37
C SER A 83 -12.89 -16.53 -1.09
N GLU A 84 -11.67 -17.05 -0.98
CA GLU A 84 -10.82 -16.94 0.21
C GLU A 84 -9.41 -16.46 -0.12
N ILE A 85 -8.76 -15.78 0.85
CA ILE A 85 -7.33 -15.50 0.82
C ILE A 85 -6.71 -16.05 2.09
N GLU A 86 -5.82 -17.03 1.95
CA GLU A 86 -5.14 -17.67 3.06
C GLU A 86 -3.66 -17.29 3.09
N PHE A 87 -3.13 -17.08 4.31
CA PHE A 87 -1.70 -16.96 4.51
C PHE A 87 -1.05 -18.34 4.44
N LYS A 88 0.03 -18.44 3.70
CA LYS A 88 0.89 -19.63 3.69
C LYS A 88 2.27 -19.25 4.25
N PRO A 89 2.86 -20.04 5.14
CA PRO A 89 4.24 -19.82 5.56
C PRO A 89 5.18 -19.76 4.36
N SER A 90 6.29 -19.02 4.50
CA SER A 90 7.29 -18.84 3.43
C SER A 90 6.95 -17.74 2.41
N HIS A 91 6.42 -16.62 2.89
CA HIS A 91 6.16 -15.39 2.09
C HIS A 91 5.06 -15.52 1.04
N GLU A 92 4.12 -16.46 1.21
CA GLU A 92 3.08 -16.73 0.21
C GLU A 92 1.67 -16.47 0.73
N PHE A 93 0.79 -16.16 -0.22
CA PHE A 93 -0.67 -16.14 -0.04
C PHE A 93 -1.27 -17.09 -1.05
N GLU A 94 -2.27 -17.85 -0.63
CA GLU A 94 -3.13 -18.61 -1.52
C GLU A 94 -4.45 -17.86 -1.70
N VAL A 95 -4.83 -17.63 -2.95
CA VAL A 95 -6.09 -16.99 -3.32
C VAL A 95 -6.96 -18.04 -3.98
N LYS A 96 -8.06 -18.41 -3.33
CA LYS A 96 -9.09 -19.30 -3.86
C LYS A 96 -10.23 -18.46 -4.40
N ILE A 97 -10.53 -18.61 -5.67
CA ILE A 97 -11.60 -17.92 -6.35
C ILE A 97 -12.68 -18.96 -6.65
N GLU A 98 -13.84 -18.82 -6.03
CA GLU A 98 -14.91 -19.79 -6.13
C GLU A 98 -16.09 -19.27 -6.98
N GLY A 99 -16.77 -20.20 -7.65
CA GLY A 99 -17.97 -19.91 -8.41
C GLY A 99 -17.74 -18.95 -9.56
N ILE A 100 -16.63 -19.14 -10.28
CA ILE A 100 -16.35 -18.37 -11.49
C ILE A 100 -17.42 -18.67 -12.53
N THR A 101 -17.96 -17.62 -13.12
CA THR A 101 -18.88 -17.66 -14.26
C THR A 101 -18.28 -16.91 -15.43
N ALA A 102 -18.54 -17.39 -16.65
CA ALA A 102 -18.14 -16.71 -17.87
C ALA A 102 -19.06 -17.11 -19.02
N LYS A 103 -18.98 -16.38 -20.11
CA LYS A 103 -19.69 -16.71 -21.35
C LYS A 103 -18.70 -16.86 -22.47
N ALA A 104 -18.92 -17.87 -23.31
CA ALA A 104 -18.15 -17.99 -24.53
C ALA A 104 -19.09 -18.01 -25.74
N ARG A 105 -18.61 -17.45 -26.82
CA ARG A 105 -19.30 -17.51 -28.13
C ARG A 105 -18.33 -18.08 -29.14
N PHE A 106 -18.82 -18.96 -29.99
CA PHE A 106 -18.06 -19.58 -31.07
C PHE A 106 -18.88 -19.67 -32.36
N ARG A 107 -18.19 -19.83 -33.50
CA ARG A 107 -18.75 -20.13 -34.76
C ARG A 107 -18.42 -21.56 -35.15
N TYR A 108 -19.29 -22.19 -35.96
CA TYR A 108 -19.03 -23.51 -36.53
C TYR A 108 -19.50 -23.58 -37.96
N ASP A 109 -18.82 -24.37 -38.75
CA ASP A 109 -19.28 -24.87 -40.05
C ASP A 109 -19.07 -26.37 -40.19
N TYR A 110 -19.85 -27.01 -41.02
CA TYR A 110 -19.67 -28.41 -41.33
C TYR A 110 -20.00 -28.70 -42.79
N HIS A 111 -19.28 -29.67 -43.36
CA HIS A 111 -19.43 -30.10 -44.73
C HIS A 111 -19.77 -31.57 -44.78
N LEU A 112 -20.85 -31.88 -45.47
CA LEU A 112 -21.36 -33.21 -45.78
C LEU A 112 -20.97 -33.60 -47.22
N PRO A 113 -20.98 -34.87 -47.58
CA PRO A 113 -20.85 -35.27 -48.99
C PRO A 113 -21.87 -34.59 -49.93
N ILE A 114 -23.03 -34.27 -49.41
CA ILE A 114 -24.07 -33.53 -50.11
C ILE A 114 -24.60 -32.40 -49.22
N GLY A 115 -23.99 -31.23 -49.30
CA GLY A 115 -24.42 -30.04 -48.54
C GLY A 115 -23.44 -29.56 -47.47
N GLN A 116 -23.81 -28.48 -46.88
CA GLN A 116 -23.04 -27.83 -45.78
C GLN A 116 -23.98 -27.09 -44.85
N GLY A 117 -23.50 -26.83 -43.62
CA GLY A 117 -24.18 -26.00 -42.65
C GLY A 117 -23.19 -25.15 -41.85
N ALA A 118 -23.69 -24.08 -41.28
CA ALA A 118 -22.92 -23.22 -40.42
C ALA A 118 -23.83 -22.56 -39.39
N GLY A 119 -23.25 -22.13 -38.27
CA GLY A 119 -24.00 -21.45 -37.22
C GLY A 119 -23.09 -20.81 -36.14
N ILE A 120 -23.78 -20.35 -35.12
CA ILE A 120 -23.17 -19.77 -33.93
C ILE A 120 -23.65 -20.56 -32.71
N GLY A 121 -22.76 -20.78 -31.74
CA GLY A 121 -23.11 -21.32 -30.44
C GLY A 121 -22.61 -20.43 -29.32
N ASP A 122 -23.33 -20.46 -28.22
CA ASP A 122 -22.91 -19.85 -26.95
C ASP A 122 -22.63 -20.95 -25.92
N ILE A 123 -21.73 -20.68 -24.99
CA ILE A 123 -21.41 -21.56 -23.88
C ILE A 123 -21.54 -20.72 -22.61
N ASP A 124 -22.38 -21.17 -21.69
CA ASP A 124 -22.41 -20.66 -20.32
C ASP A 124 -21.48 -21.51 -19.46
N ILE A 125 -20.52 -20.88 -18.84
CA ILE A 125 -19.53 -21.48 -17.93
C ILE A 125 -19.95 -21.15 -16.52
N SER A 126 -20.06 -22.14 -15.64
CA SER A 126 -20.42 -21.97 -14.22
C SER A 126 -19.70 -22.98 -13.34
N ASP A 127 -19.81 -22.78 -12.02
CA ASP A 127 -19.23 -23.66 -11.00
C ASP A 127 -17.73 -23.95 -11.25
N THR A 128 -17.02 -22.95 -11.75
CA THR A 128 -15.59 -23.02 -12.03
C THR A 128 -14.83 -22.38 -10.89
N ASP A 129 -13.75 -23.01 -10.45
CA ASP A 129 -12.93 -22.54 -9.35
C ASP A 129 -11.50 -22.30 -9.83
N ALA A 130 -10.80 -21.38 -9.15
CA ALA A 130 -9.40 -21.13 -9.43
C ALA A 130 -8.60 -20.96 -8.12
N GLU A 131 -7.35 -21.41 -8.16
CA GLU A 131 -6.37 -21.19 -7.11
C GLU A 131 -5.18 -20.42 -7.68
N ALA A 132 -4.73 -19.40 -6.96
CA ALA A 132 -3.54 -18.65 -7.31
C ALA A 132 -2.61 -18.54 -6.11
N VAL A 133 -1.31 -18.73 -6.34
CA VAL A 133 -0.26 -18.53 -5.33
C VAL A 133 0.43 -17.21 -5.61
N VAL A 134 0.47 -16.36 -4.60
CA VAL A 134 1.08 -15.02 -4.66
C VAL A 134 2.21 -14.95 -3.65
N GLU A 135 3.42 -14.67 -4.12
CA GLU A 135 4.60 -14.50 -3.28
C GLU A 135 4.86 -13.02 -3.02
N VAL A 136 5.29 -12.70 -1.79
CA VAL A 136 5.65 -11.35 -1.38
C VAL A 136 7.08 -11.32 -0.85
N THR A 137 7.93 -10.57 -1.52
CA THR A 137 9.36 -10.40 -1.17
C THR A 137 9.76 -8.93 -1.23
N GLU A 138 11.01 -8.65 -0.92
CA GLU A 138 11.62 -7.33 -1.08
C GLU A 138 12.51 -7.31 -2.33
N SER A 139 12.52 -6.21 -3.04
CA SER A 139 13.48 -5.95 -4.12
C SER A 139 13.84 -4.46 -4.18
N LYS A 140 15.11 -4.14 -3.95
CA LYS A 140 15.65 -2.77 -4.00
C LYS A 140 14.90 -1.79 -3.07
N GLY A 141 14.57 -2.24 -1.88
CA GLY A 141 13.82 -1.47 -0.88
C GLY A 141 12.31 -1.37 -1.17
N LYS A 142 11.80 -2.08 -2.18
CA LYS A 142 10.38 -2.09 -2.54
C LYS A 142 9.76 -3.45 -2.33
N PRO A 143 8.47 -3.51 -2.00
CA PRO A 143 7.76 -4.77 -2.05
C PRO A 143 7.71 -5.29 -3.50
N LEU A 144 8.04 -6.54 -3.66
CA LEU A 144 7.87 -7.30 -4.89
C LEU A 144 6.81 -8.36 -4.64
N VAL A 145 5.70 -8.27 -5.36
CA VAL A 145 4.59 -9.21 -5.25
C VAL A 145 4.41 -9.90 -6.58
N SER A 146 4.47 -11.23 -6.60
CA SER A 146 4.48 -12.02 -7.82
C SER A 146 3.41 -13.10 -7.78
N VAL A 147 2.55 -13.18 -8.79
CA VAL A 147 1.65 -14.32 -8.97
C VAL A 147 2.46 -15.49 -9.53
N LYS A 148 2.84 -16.42 -8.67
CA LYS A 148 3.71 -17.57 -9.02
C LYS A 148 2.99 -18.55 -9.92
N SER A 149 1.79 -18.93 -9.53
CA SER A 149 0.97 -19.90 -10.25
C SER A 149 -0.50 -19.51 -10.18
N SER A 150 -1.25 -19.98 -11.15
CA SER A 150 -2.70 -20.04 -11.11
C SER A 150 -3.11 -21.39 -11.68
N ASN A 151 -4.15 -21.97 -11.15
CA ASN A 151 -4.74 -23.20 -11.61
C ASN A 151 -6.26 -23.04 -11.61
N VAL A 152 -6.92 -23.47 -12.69
CA VAL A 152 -8.37 -23.37 -12.86
C VAL A 152 -8.93 -24.78 -13.00
N HIS A 153 -10.01 -25.05 -12.30
CA HIS A 153 -10.82 -26.23 -12.46
C HIS A 153 -12.16 -25.86 -13.06
N LEU A 154 -12.34 -26.24 -14.33
CA LEU A 154 -13.54 -25.95 -15.09
C LEU A 154 -14.71 -26.78 -14.55
N GLY A 155 -15.78 -26.10 -14.16
CA GLY A 155 -16.98 -26.72 -13.65
C GLY A 155 -17.95 -27.13 -14.77
N HIS A 156 -19.10 -26.49 -14.83
CA HIS A 156 -20.16 -26.82 -15.76
C HIS A 156 -20.09 -25.99 -17.04
N LEU A 157 -20.28 -26.67 -18.20
CA LEU A 157 -20.41 -26.06 -19.51
C LEU A 157 -21.80 -26.38 -20.09
N ASP A 158 -22.61 -25.34 -20.31
CA ASP A 158 -23.90 -25.48 -21.00
C ASP A 158 -23.81 -24.83 -22.38
N ILE A 159 -24.08 -25.65 -23.42
CA ILE A 159 -23.82 -25.28 -24.82
C ILE A 159 -25.13 -25.13 -25.56
N HIS A 160 -25.35 -23.96 -26.10
CA HIS A 160 -26.55 -23.57 -26.82
C HIS A 160 -26.23 -23.25 -28.28
N PHE A 161 -27.02 -23.84 -29.22
CA PHE A 161 -26.90 -23.57 -30.63
C PHE A 161 -28.04 -22.65 -31.09
N HIS A 162 -27.71 -21.63 -31.90
CA HIS A 162 -28.66 -20.61 -32.33
C HIS A 162 -29.47 -21.00 -33.58
N ALA A 163 -29.12 -22.10 -34.23
CA ALA A 163 -29.79 -22.61 -35.41
C ALA A 163 -29.94 -24.13 -35.29
N ASP A 164 -30.82 -24.69 -36.12
CA ASP A 164 -30.93 -26.14 -36.27
C ASP A 164 -29.60 -26.72 -36.74
N ILE A 165 -29.11 -27.71 -36.03
CA ILE A 165 -27.82 -28.38 -36.26
C ILE A 165 -28.05 -29.88 -36.33
N LEU A 166 -27.29 -30.57 -37.18
CA LEU A 166 -27.30 -32.03 -37.20
C LEU A 166 -26.86 -32.59 -35.84
N GLY A 167 -27.59 -33.58 -35.31
CA GLY A 167 -27.31 -34.17 -34.00
C GLY A 167 -25.89 -34.69 -33.86
N ASP A 168 -25.34 -35.34 -34.88
CA ASP A 168 -23.97 -35.82 -34.88
C ASP A 168 -22.93 -34.69 -34.78
N VAL A 169 -23.20 -33.57 -35.46
CA VAL A 169 -22.35 -32.37 -35.41
C VAL A 169 -22.46 -31.69 -34.06
N ALA A 170 -23.68 -31.54 -33.50
CA ALA A 170 -23.90 -31.01 -32.17
C ALA A 170 -23.16 -31.84 -31.11
N ASN A 171 -23.29 -33.15 -31.13
CA ASN A 171 -22.64 -34.06 -30.22
C ASN A 171 -21.10 -33.96 -30.30
N TRP A 172 -20.55 -33.84 -31.53
CA TRP A 172 -19.12 -33.66 -31.72
C TRP A 172 -18.62 -32.34 -31.11
N ILE A 173 -19.34 -31.24 -31.30
CA ILE A 173 -19.00 -29.94 -30.73
C ILE A 173 -19.09 -30.01 -29.21
N ILE A 174 -20.13 -30.62 -28.64
CA ILE A 174 -20.29 -30.79 -27.21
C ILE A 174 -19.11 -31.60 -26.65
N ASP A 175 -18.74 -32.72 -27.28
CA ASP A 175 -17.60 -33.54 -26.90
C ASP A 175 -16.28 -32.74 -26.98
N LEU A 176 -16.10 -31.92 -28.00
CA LEU A 176 -14.94 -31.06 -28.18
C LEU A 176 -14.78 -30.13 -26.98
N PHE A 177 -15.79 -29.36 -26.64
CA PHE A 177 -15.68 -28.39 -25.54
C PHE A 177 -15.65 -29.06 -24.16
N LYS A 178 -16.48 -30.08 -23.92
CA LYS A 178 -16.55 -30.74 -22.59
C LYS A 178 -15.42 -31.68 -22.29
N ASN A 179 -14.77 -32.27 -23.30
CA ASN A 179 -13.78 -33.32 -23.08
C ASN A 179 -12.39 -33.01 -23.67
N LYS A 180 -12.33 -32.39 -24.86
CA LYS A 180 -11.04 -32.17 -25.55
C LYS A 180 -10.43 -30.81 -25.30
N LEU A 181 -11.25 -29.78 -25.17
CA LEU A 181 -10.79 -28.42 -24.93
C LEU A 181 -10.82 -28.00 -23.46
N THR A 182 -11.34 -28.81 -22.54
CA THR A 182 -11.38 -28.52 -21.10
C THR A 182 -10.03 -28.01 -20.59
N GLY A 183 -8.96 -28.80 -20.76
CA GLY A 183 -7.62 -28.42 -20.31
C GLY A 183 -7.09 -27.15 -21.01
N THR A 184 -7.43 -26.94 -22.29
CA THR A 184 -7.05 -25.69 -22.99
C THR A 184 -7.77 -24.48 -22.42
N ILE A 185 -9.05 -24.60 -22.10
CA ILE A 185 -9.85 -23.53 -21.48
C ILE A 185 -9.32 -23.23 -20.08
N GLU A 186 -9.04 -24.27 -19.28
CA GLU A 186 -8.44 -24.14 -17.95
C GLU A 186 -7.09 -23.41 -18.00
N ASP A 187 -6.22 -23.81 -18.92
CA ASP A 187 -4.90 -23.18 -19.13
C ASP A 187 -5.01 -21.71 -19.53
N GLU A 188 -5.90 -21.37 -20.46
CA GLU A 188 -6.06 -19.98 -20.91
C GLU A 188 -6.71 -19.10 -19.84
N LEU A 189 -7.71 -19.60 -19.11
CA LEU A 189 -8.29 -18.92 -17.94
C LEU A 189 -7.23 -18.72 -16.85
N SER A 190 -6.43 -19.74 -16.57
CA SER A 190 -5.32 -19.70 -15.62
C SER A 190 -4.32 -18.61 -15.98
N LYS A 191 -3.86 -18.57 -17.21
CA LYS A 191 -2.96 -17.53 -17.72
C LYS A 191 -3.58 -16.13 -17.61
N ALA A 192 -4.85 -16.00 -17.95
CA ALA A 192 -5.56 -14.73 -17.90
C ALA A 192 -5.68 -14.20 -16.46
N ILE A 193 -6.08 -15.05 -15.50
CA ILE A 193 -6.14 -14.71 -14.07
C ILE A 193 -4.75 -14.32 -13.54
N LYS A 194 -3.73 -15.11 -13.85
CA LYS A 194 -2.35 -14.81 -13.47
C LYS A 194 -1.87 -13.46 -14.00
N ASN A 195 -2.05 -13.22 -15.28
CA ASN A 195 -1.56 -12.01 -15.95
C ASN A 195 -2.32 -10.76 -15.48
N SER A 196 -3.66 -10.83 -15.37
CA SER A 196 -4.48 -9.72 -14.89
C SER A 196 -4.22 -9.44 -13.42
N GLY A 197 -4.05 -10.48 -12.59
CA GLY A 197 -3.64 -10.34 -11.19
C GLY A 197 -2.29 -9.65 -11.06
N GLN A 198 -1.28 -10.10 -11.83
CA GLN A 198 0.05 -9.47 -11.84
C GLN A 198 -0.02 -8.00 -12.28
N GLN A 199 -0.73 -7.69 -13.36
CA GLN A 199 -0.88 -6.31 -13.84
C GLN A 199 -1.57 -5.41 -12.80
N ALA A 200 -2.60 -5.90 -12.12
CA ALA A 200 -3.28 -5.17 -11.06
C ALA A 200 -2.33 -4.89 -9.88
N ILE A 201 -1.53 -5.87 -9.48
CA ILE A 201 -0.51 -5.74 -8.44
C ILE A 201 0.56 -4.73 -8.85
N ASP A 202 1.14 -4.88 -10.04
CA ASP A 202 2.19 -3.99 -10.55
C ASP A 202 1.72 -2.53 -10.62
N LYS A 203 0.49 -2.32 -11.09
CA LYS A 203 -0.14 -1.00 -11.12
C LYS A 203 -0.33 -0.42 -9.72
N ALA A 204 -0.74 -1.24 -8.76
CA ALA A 204 -0.87 -0.84 -7.37
C ALA A 204 0.48 -0.45 -6.77
N LEU A 205 1.50 -1.30 -6.92
CA LEU A 205 2.84 -1.09 -6.38
C LEU A 205 3.60 0.07 -7.05
N SER A 206 3.34 0.34 -8.33
CA SER A 206 3.98 1.45 -9.06
C SER A 206 3.69 2.82 -8.46
N THR A 207 2.58 2.97 -7.76
CA THR A 207 2.15 4.23 -7.12
C THR A 207 2.63 4.39 -5.69
N LEU A 208 3.34 3.38 -5.14
CA LEU A 208 3.84 3.41 -3.76
C LEU A 208 5.11 4.26 -3.64
N PRO A 209 5.05 5.39 -2.93
CA PRO A 209 6.25 6.11 -2.58
C PRO A 209 6.94 5.41 -1.41
N ILE A 210 8.12 4.86 -1.61
CA ILE A 210 9.01 4.42 -0.52
C ILE A 210 9.87 5.57 0.01
N TYR A 211 9.87 6.69 -0.68
CA TYR A 211 10.57 7.91 -0.32
C TYR A 211 9.62 9.10 -0.45
N ILE A 212 9.33 9.77 0.66
CA ILE A 212 8.37 10.86 0.72
C ILE A 212 9.09 12.14 1.08
N SER A 213 9.13 13.10 0.15
CA SER A 213 9.69 14.42 0.38
C SER A 213 8.63 15.39 0.87
N PHE A 214 8.98 16.24 1.82
CA PHE A 214 8.10 17.30 2.33
C PHE A 214 8.33 18.58 1.53
N GLY A 215 7.31 19.00 0.78
CA GLY A 215 7.41 20.18 -0.07
C GLY A 215 7.78 21.46 0.72
N GLY A 216 8.75 22.22 0.20
CA GLY A 216 9.17 23.49 0.78
C GLY A 216 10.25 23.43 1.86
N ILE A 217 10.66 22.23 2.29
CA ILE A 217 11.77 22.01 3.23
C ILE A 217 12.63 20.83 2.75
N PRO A 218 13.96 20.82 3.04
CA PRO A 218 14.85 19.73 2.63
C PRO A 218 14.73 18.51 3.54
N LEU A 219 13.51 18.00 3.69
CA LEU A 219 13.17 16.87 4.54
C LEU A 219 12.50 15.78 3.73
N ALA A 220 12.92 14.55 3.93
CA ALA A 220 12.24 13.37 3.40
C ALA A 220 12.22 12.25 4.43
N VAL A 221 11.33 11.29 4.23
CA VAL A 221 11.31 10.04 4.99
C VAL A 221 11.49 8.86 4.04
N ASP A 222 12.38 7.95 4.42
CA ASP A 222 12.65 6.71 3.73
C ASP A 222 11.86 5.57 4.38
N TYR A 223 10.95 4.97 3.62
CA TYR A 223 10.15 3.80 3.99
C TYR A 223 10.61 2.54 3.25
N SER A 224 11.83 2.52 2.73
CA SER A 224 12.35 1.32 2.06
C SER A 224 12.32 0.11 3.00
N LEU A 225 12.07 -1.05 2.38
CA LEU A 225 12.11 -2.33 3.08
C LEU A 225 13.54 -2.79 3.26
N PRO A 226 13.98 -3.09 4.49
CA PRO A 226 15.28 -3.67 4.72
C PRO A 226 15.35 -5.19 4.49
N SER A 227 14.21 -5.88 4.39
CA SER A 227 14.13 -7.33 4.15
C SER A 227 12.70 -7.75 3.73
N ASP A 228 12.55 -9.03 3.38
CA ASP A 228 11.27 -9.62 3.01
C ASP A 228 10.21 -9.51 4.13
N PRO A 229 8.93 -9.33 3.77
CA PRO A 229 7.82 -9.46 4.69
C PRO A 229 7.75 -10.86 5.31
N ILE A 230 7.29 -10.95 6.54
CA ILE A 230 7.02 -12.22 7.21
C ILE A 230 5.54 -12.57 7.04
N VAL A 231 5.28 -13.71 6.43
CA VAL A 231 3.94 -14.29 6.35
C VAL A 231 3.85 -15.43 7.37
N ARG A 232 2.84 -15.36 8.24
CA ARG A 232 2.47 -16.38 9.20
C ARG A 232 1.10 -16.94 8.81
N SER A 233 0.61 -17.94 9.54
CA SER A 233 -0.71 -18.54 9.27
C SER A 233 -1.90 -17.61 9.54
N ASP A 234 -1.72 -16.56 10.33
CA ASP A 234 -2.77 -15.68 10.84
C ASP A 234 -2.53 -14.20 10.56
N TYR A 235 -1.34 -13.82 10.12
CA TYR A 235 -0.98 -12.44 9.76
C TYR A 235 0.20 -12.37 8.79
N VAL A 236 0.29 -11.23 8.14
CA VAL A 236 1.53 -10.77 7.50
C VAL A 236 2.05 -9.57 8.25
N GLN A 237 3.35 -9.52 8.40
CA GLN A 237 4.06 -8.47 9.10
C GLN A 237 5.22 -7.97 8.26
N ALA A 238 5.38 -6.71 8.30
CA ALA A 238 6.33 -6.11 7.44
C ALA A 238 6.90 -4.83 8.09
N SER A 239 8.23 -4.53 7.97
CA SER A 239 8.90 -3.36 8.58
C SER A 239 9.55 -2.46 7.53
N ALA A 240 9.66 -1.16 7.79
CA ALA A 240 10.34 -0.18 6.94
C ALA A 240 11.45 0.55 7.69
N ALA A 241 12.39 1.10 6.96
CA ALA A 241 13.46 1.91 7.52
C ALA A 241 12.93 3.02 8.43
N GLY A 242 11.92 3.78 7.98
CA GLY A 242 11.29 4.83 8.78
C GLY A 242 12.29 5.91 9.21
N ILE A 243 13.23 6.25 8.33
CA ILE A 243 14.29 7.19 8.60
C ILE A 243 13.97 8.53 7.96
N PHE A 244 13.96 9.60 8.76
CA PHE A 244 13.94 10.96 8.22
C PHE A 244 15.34 11.40 7.83
N LEU A 245 15.44 12.04 6.67
CA LEU A 245 16.69 12.45 6.04
C LEU A 245 16.66 13.94 5.67
N ASP A 246 17.81 14.60 5.82
CA ASP A 246 18.06 15.90 5.20
C ASP A 246 18.43 15.68 3.74
N THR A 247 17.61 16.19 2.80
CA THR A 247 17.81 15.99 1.35
C THR A 247 18.95 16.82 0.78
N ASP A 248 19.36 17.89 1.45
CA ASP A 248 20.50 18.71 1.05
C ASP A 248 21.84 18.07 1.49
N HIS A 249 21.78 17.18 2.49
CA HIS A 249 22.95 16.45 3.01
C HIS A 249 22.67 14.94 3.07
N PRO A 250 22.50 14.24 1.94
CA PRO A 250 22.03 12.85 1.88
C PRO A 250 23.00 11.83 2.51
N ASN A 251 24.26 12.19 2.71
CA ASN A 251 25.29 11.33 3.34
C ASN A 251 25.28 11.40 4.88
N TYR A 252 24.37 12.13 5.43
CA TYR A 252 24.20 12.34 6.82
C TYR A 252 23.52 11.12 7.50
N SER A 253 24.10 10.65 8.60
CA SER A 253 23.51 9.61 9.43
C SER A 253 23.07 10.22 10.77
N PRO A 254 21.79 10.08 11.17
CA PRO A 254 21.36 10.53 12.48
C PRO A 254 22.11 9.75 13.58
N PRO A 255 22.52 10.40 14.66
CA PRO A 255 23.23 9.75 15.78
C PRO A 255 22.23 8.99 16.68
N VAL A 256 21.30 8.30 16.07
CA VAL A 256 20.25 7.51 16.72
C VAL A 256 20.36 6.08 16.21
N SER A 257 20.43 5.13 17.13
CA SER A 257 20.51 3.72 16.76
C SER A 257 19.11 3.14 16.54
N PRO A 258 18.91 2.36 15.47
CA PRO A 258 17.65 1.64 15.29
C PRO A 258 17.45 0.61 16.41
N PRO A 259 16.20 0.26 16.74
CA PRO A 259 15.92 -0.74 17.75
C PRO A 259 16.47 -2.10 17.33
N VAL A 260 16.98 -2.86 18.29
CA VAL A 260 17.52 -4.21 18.05
C VAL A 260 16.37 -5.19 17.77
N ASN A 261 15.24 -5.02 18.45
CA ASN A 261 14.05 -5.83 18.30
C ASN A 261 12.81 -4.93 18.30
N LEU A 262 11.90 -5.18 17.37
CA LEU A 262 10.56 -4.60 17.40
C LEU A 262 9.63 -5.48 18.23
N PRO A 263 8.59 -4.93 18.88
CA PRO A 263 7.54 -5.74 19.49
C PRO A 263 6.90 -6.65 18.45
N GLY A 264 6.57 -7.88 18.82
CA GLY A 264 5.86 -8.79 17.92
C GLY A 264 4.47 -8.28 17.57
N PHE A 265 3.98 -8.65 16.39
CA PHE A 265 2.61 -8.35 15.97
C PHE A 265 1.61 -9.09 16.87
N ASP A 266 0.59 -8.37 17.36
CA ASP A 266 -0.52 -8.93 18.13
C ASP A 266 -1.76 -9.06 17.24
N ALA A 267 -1.97 -10.26 16.71
CA ALA A 267 -3.11 -10.57 15.83
C ALA A 267 -4.47 -10.55 16.55
N ASN A 268 -4.50 -10.58 17.89
CA ASN A 268 -5.73 -10.73 18.67
C ASN A 268 -6.63 -9.49 18.58
N GLY A 269 -7.76 -9.62 17.91
CA GLY A 269 -8.80 -8.60 17.83
C GLY A 269 -8.43 -7.34 17.03
N LYS A 270 -7.31 -7.38 16.29
CA LYS A 270 -6.86 -6.27 15.44
C LYS A 270 -6.79 -6.72 14.00
N GLN A 271 -7.35 -5.95 13.10
CA GLN A 271 -7.20 -6.18 11.66
C GLN A 271 -5.87 -5.63 11.14
N ILE A 272 -5.50 -4.43 11.59
CA ILE A 272 -4.27 -3.74 11.20
C ILE A 272 -3.61 -3.20 12.46
N GLN A 273 -2.29 -3.34 12.54
CA GLN A 273 -1.47 -2.75 13.60
C GLN A 273 -0.28 -2.02 12.96
N VAL A 274 -0.08 -0.78 13.37
CA VAL A 274 1.08 0.02 12.96
C VAL A 274 1.88 0.34 14.21
N MET A 275 3.16 0.03 14.19
CA MET A 275 4.11 0.36 15.25
C MET A 275 5.11 1.39 14.73
N LEU A 276 5.20 2.52 15.41
CA LEU A 276 6.16 3.57 15.16
C LEU A 276 7.13 3.62 16.35
N THR A 277 8.40 3.53 16.07
CA THR A 277 9.44 3.52 17.13
C THR A 277 9.95 4.90 17.47
N ASP A 278 10.55 5.03 18.65
CA ASP A 278 11.29 6.25 19.05
C ASP A 278 12.42 6.57 18.07
N TYR A 279 12.99 5.55 17.42
CA TYR A 279 14.01 5.73 16.40
C TYR A 279 13.50 6.61 15.25
N THR A 280 12.36 6.30 14.66
CA THR A 280 11.77 7.10 13.58
C THR A 280 11.50 8.52 14.04
N LEU A 281 10.90 8.70 15.22
CA LEU A 281 10.60 10.03 15.75
C LEU A 281 11.87 10.84 16.02
N ASN A 282 12.90 10.23 16.59
CA ASN A 282 14.16 10.89 16.87
C ASN A 282 14.96 11.21 15.62
N THR A 283 14.92 10.37 14.56
CA THR A 283 15.54 10.72 13.28
C THR A 283 14.86 11.94 12.66
N GLY A 284 13.53 12.05 12.77
CA GLY A 284 12.75 13.21 12.31
C GLY A 284 13.11 14.49 13.07
N LEU A 285 13.15 14.42 14.40
CA LEU A 285 13.55 15.57 15.23
C LEU A 285 14.98 16.03 14.93
N TYR A 286 15.89 15.09 14.77
CA TYR A 286 17.26 15.41 14.45
C TYR A 286 17.39 16.04 13.04
N ALA A 287 16.69 15.52 12.05
CA ALA A 287 16.66 16.14 10.73
C ALA A 287 16.10 17.57 10.79
N CYS A 288 14.96 17.78 11.48
CA CYS A 288 14.40 19.11 11.70
C CYS A 288 15.35 20.06 12.43
N TYR A 289 16.08 19.56 13.43
CA TYR A 289 17.12 20.32 14.14
C TYR A 289 18.25 20.72 13.18
N LYS A 290 18.76 19.80 12.39
CA LYS A 290 19.87 20.04 11.45
C LYS A 290 19.54 21.05 10.35
N ILE A 291 18.36 20.96 9.76
CA ILE A 291 17.90 21.92 8.76
C ILE A 291 17.41 23.24 9.37
N GLY A 292 17.41 23.37 10.71
CA GLY A 292 17.12 24.61 11.43
C GLY A 292 15.64 25.04 11.41
N ILE A 293 14.70 24.12 11.16
CA ILE A 293 13.26 24.46 11.14
C ILE A 293 12.62 24.47 12.53
N ILE A 294 13.32 23.98 13.56
CA ILE A 294 12.85 24.10 14.94
C ILE A 294 13.22 25.50 15.44
N ASN A 295 12.50 26.49 14.96
CA ASN A 295 12.66 27.89 15.36
C ASN A 295 11.29 28.58 15.41
N TYR A 296 11.22 29.62 16.23
CA TYR A 296 10.02 30.43 16.34
C TYR A 296 10.39 31.87 16.71
N ASN A 297 9.82 32.83 15.97
CA ASN A 297 10.03 34.26 16.25
C ASN A 297 8.85 34.80 17.07
N VAL A 298 9.08 35.02 18.36
CA VAL A 298 8.09 35.61 19.26
C VAL A 298 8.14 37.12 19.11
N THR A 299 7.09 37.68 18.55
CA THR A 299 6.92 39.14 18.40
C THR A 299 5.88 39.66 19.40
N SER A 300 5.78 40.98 19.56
CA SER A 300 4.77 41.62 20.42
C SER A 300 3.34 41.20 20.09
N ASN A 301 3.07 40.79 18.83
CA ASN A 301 1.72 40.41 18.38
C ASN A 301 1.26 39.04 18.93
N VAL A 302 2.20 38.15 19.31
CA VAL A 302 1.87 36.85 19.88
C VAL A 302 1.95 36.82 21.40
N VAL A 303 2.47 37.87 22.01
CA VAL A 303 2.48 37.99 23.47
C VAL A 303 1.10 38.47 23.93
N PRO A 304 0.43 37.74 24.87
CA PRO A 304 -0.86 38.16 25.38
C PRO A 304 -0.78 39.57 25.99
N SER A 305 -1.84 40.37 25.77
CA SER A 305 -1.93 41.73 26.32
C SER A 305 -1.88 41.76 27.86
N SER A 306 -2.24 40.66 28.52
CA SER A 306 -2.19 40.44 29.95
C SER A 306 -0.78 40.07 30.46
N SER A 307 0.20 39.87 29.56
CA SER A 307 1.57 39.55 29.96
C SER A 307 2.18 40.71 30.76
N PRO A 308 2.81 40.43 31.89
CA PRO A 308 3.49 41.47 32.68
C PRO A 308 4.75 42.00 32.01
N ILE A 309 5.31 41.25 31.06
CA ILE A 309 6.51 41.63 30.29
C ILE A 309 6.09 41.89 28.84
N LYS A 310 6.37 43.09 28.36
CA LYS A 310 6.18 43.45 26.94
C LYS A 310 7.52 43.30 26.21
N LEU A 311 7.45 42.98 24.95
CA LEU A 311 8.64 42.88 24.10
C LEU A 311 8.99 44.27 23.52
N ASP A 312 9.54 45.13 24.42
CA ASP A 312 10.09 46.41 24.07
C ASP A 312 11.33 46.72 24.97
N THR A 313 12.14 47.66 24.54
CA THR A 313 13.38 48.03 25.26
C THR A 313 13.14 48.57 26.68
N THR A 314 12.00 49.18 26.94
CA THR A 314 11.65 49.71 28.25
C THR A 314 11.36 48.57 29.23
N SER A 315 10.48 47.68 28.84
CA SER A 315 10.08 46.52 29.67
C SER A 315 11.23 45.51 29.90
N LEU A 316 12.10 45.34 28.92
CA LEU A 316 13.23 44.44 29.00
C LEU A 316 14.48 45.06 29.65
N ASN A 317 14.50 46.37 29.91
CA ASN A 317 15.66 47.03 30.48
C ASN A 317 16.01 46.57 31.91
N ASP A 318 15.01 46.11 32.67
CA ASP A 318 15.21 45.57 34.03
C ASP A 318 15.89 44.19 34.00
N ILE A 319 15.68 43.44 32.88
CA ILE A 319 16.26 42.09 32.66
C ILE A 319 17.60 42.22 31.93
N ILE A 320 17.71 43.16 31.00
CA ILE A 320 18.89 43.41 30.17
C ILE A 320 19.25 44.90 30.36
N PRO A 321 20.07 45.22 31.38
CA PRO A 321 20.42 46.62 31.70
C PRO A 321 21.13 47.31 30.52
N GLY A 322 20.75 48.57 30.29
CA GLY A 322 21.37 49.40 29.25
C GLY A 322 20.67 49.40 27.91
N LEU A 323 19.57 48.62 27.72
CA LEU A 323 18.80 48.64 26.48
C LEU A 323 18.28 50.02 26.14
N VAL A 324 17.66 50.69 27.11
CA VAL A 324 17.07 52.04 26.87
C VAL A 324 18.19 53.07 26.57
N SER A 325 19.32 53.00 27.27
CA SER A 325 20.43 53.96 27.04
C SER A 325 21.07 53.77 25.65
N LYS A 326 21.10 52.55 25.14
CA LYS A 326 21.74 52.22 23.85
C LYS A 326 20.83 52.39 22.66
N TYR A 327 19.57 51.96 22.79
CA TYR A 327 18.63 51.84 21.64
C TYR A 327 17.44 52.80 21.76
N GLY A 328 17.25 53.49 22.86
CA GLY A 328 16.08 54.34 23.13
C GLY A 328 14.96 53.58 23.83
N SER A 329 13.98 54.32 24.37
CA SER A 329 12.80 53.75 25.03
C SER A 329 11.77 53.28 24.03
N SER A 330 10.98 52.24 24.46
CA SER A 330 9.80 51.73 23.71
C SER A 330 10.12 51.20 22.30
N LYS A 331 11.34 50.81 22.02
CA LYS A 331 11.72 50.16 20.78
C LYS A 331 11.23 48.71 20.76
N PRO A 332 10.61 48.24 19.65
CA PRO A 332 10.12 46.85 19.61
C PRO A 332 11.27 45.87 19.70
N CYS A 333 11.02 44.80 20.47
CA CYS A 333 11.91 43.66 20.59
C CYS A 333 11.18 42.41 20.09
N ASN A 334 11.94 41.43 19.65
CA ASN A 334 11.48 40.09 19.40
C ASN A 334 12.41 39.05 19.98
N LEU A 335 11.90 37.83 20.22
CA LEU A 335 12.67 36.68 20.64
C LEU A 335 12.74 35.68 19.50
N LEU A 336 13.93 35.50 18.93
CA LEU A 336 14.19 34.44 17.97
C LEU A 336 14.64 33.19 18.76
N CYS A 337 13.71 32.28 19.00
CA CYS A 337 13.96 31.02 19.70
C CYS A 337 14.24 29.91 18.69
N TYR A 338 15.27 29.10 18.93
CA TYR A 338 15.65 27.95 18.09
C TYR A 338 16.22 26.83 18.97
N ALA A 339 16.14 25.60 18.44
CA ALA A 339 16.76 24.47 19.12
C ALA A 339 18.30 24.64 19.14
N SER A 340 18.88 24.68 20.30
CA SER A 340 20.32 24.83 20.53
C SER A 340 21.04 23.49 20.76
N GLY A 341 20.28 22.45 21.12
CA GLY A 341 20.73 21.08 21.26
C GLY A 341 19.85 20.11 20.43
N GLN A 342 20.31 18.87 20.35
CA GLN A 342 19.52 17.82 19.64
C GLN A 342 18.30 17.48 20.50
N PRO A 343 17.09 17.66 19.95
CA PRO A 343 15.87 17.24 20.64
C PRO A 343 15.79 15.71 20.76
N SER A 344 15.14 15.22 21.80
CA SER A 344 14.89 13.80 21.96
C SER A 344 13.45 13.48 22.34
N ILE A 345 13.01 12.29 21.94
CA ILE A 345 11.71 11.72 22.31
C ILE A 345 11.90 10.31 22.83
N LYS A 346 11.11 9.96 23.84
CA LYS A 346 11.02 8.63 24.40
C LYS A 346 9.57 8.25 24.64
N SER A 347 9.15 7.13 24.07
CA SER A 347 7.83 6.56 24.33
C SER A 347 7.83 5.76 25.61
N THR A 348 6.79 5.97 26.40
CA THR A 348 6.49 5.20 27.61
C THR A 348 5.01 4.78 27.55
N SER A 349 4.58 3.90 28.45
CA SER A 349 3.19 3.41 28.43
C SER A 349 2.17 4.57 28.44
N GLY A 350 1.49 4.75 27.28
CA GLY A 350 0.43 5.75 27.09
C GLY A 350 0.90 7.20 26.91
N LYS A 351 2.21 7.47 26.84
CA LYS A 351 2.75 8.84 26.72
C LYS A 351 4.00 8.87 25.84
N ILE A 352 4.18 9.99 25.18
CA ILE A 352 5.42 10.38 24.52
C ILE A 352 6.02 11.50 25.39
N GLN A 353 7.25 11.34 25.83
CA GLN A 353 8.01 12.34 26.55
C GLN A 353 9.13 12.84 25.67
N GLY A 354 9.45 14.12 25.75
CA GLY A 354 10.55 14.68 24.98
C GLY A 354 11.16 15.87 25.68
N ASP A 355 12.40 16.14 25.31
CA ASP A 355 13.17 17.29 25.75
C ASP A 355 13.73 18.05 24.54
N ILE A 356 13.77 19.37 24.67
CA ILE A 356 14.35 20.28 23.67
C ILE A 356 15.15 21.36 24.39
N GLU A 357 16.43 21.42 24.11
CA GLU A 357 17.23 22.59 24.51
C GLU A 357 16.99 23.72 23.51
N MET A 358 16.56 24.85 24.00
CA MET A 358 16.28 26.05 23.22
C MET A 358 17.19 27.18 23.57
N ALA A 359 17.61 27.98 22.59
CA ALA A 359 18.18 29.28 22.80
C ALA A 359 17.24 30.34 22.21
N CYS A 360 16.99 31.40 22.98
CA CYS A 360 16.21 32.54 22.53
C CYS A 360 17.09 33.80 22.48
N GLU A 361 17.23 34.38 21.30
CA GLU A 361 17.94 35.63 21.09
C GLU A 361 16.97 36.81 21.20
N VAL A 362 17.28 37.74 22.06
CA VAL A 362 16.58 39.02 22.13
C VAL A 362 17.14 39.94 21.05
N GLN A 363 16.29 40.39 20.16
CA GLN A 363 16.64 41.30 19.07
C GLN A 363 15.87 42.61 19.22
N VAL A 364 16.54 43.75 19.13
CA VAL A 364 15.93 45.07 19.10
C VAL A 364 15.70 45.44 17.62
N GLU A 365 14.49 45.89 17.31
CA GLU A 365 14.04 46.22 15.93
C GLU A 365 14.27 45.07 14.93
N GLY A 366 14.34 43.83 15.39
CA GLY A 366 14.57 42.65 14.55
C GLY A 366 15.98 42.53 13.95
N VAL A 367 16.92 43.38 14.35
CA VAL A 367 18.26 43.47 13.74
C VAL A 367 19.38 43.29 14.76
N TYR A 368 19.27 43.94 15.92
CA TYR A 368 20.35 44.00 16.89
C TYR A 368 20.20 42.90 17.93
N LYS A 369 21.01 41.87 17.89
CA LYS A 369 21.10 40.83 18.92
C LYS A 369 21.74 41.48 20.20
N VAL A 370 21.01 41.41 21.29
CA VAL A 370 21.41 42.06 22.55
C VAL A 370 21.64 41.09 23.69
N ALA A 371 20.96 39.94 23.67
CA ALA A 371 21.13 38.90 24.67
C ALA A 371 20.71 37.54 24.10
N THR A 372 21.15 36.47 24.75
CA THR A 372 20.71 35.10 24.49
C THR A 372 20.40 34.44 25.82
N PHE A 373 19.24 33.78 25.86
CA PHE A 373 18.83 32.94 26.99
C PHE A 373 18.82 31.49 26.57
N GLY A 374 19.41 30.60 27.34
CA GLY A 374 19.21 29.16 27.18
C GLY A 374 18.02 28.70 28.02
N ASN A 375 17.26 27.76 27.50
CA ASN A 375 16.15 27.13 28.21
C ASN A 375 16.01 25.66 27.80
N SER A 376 15.64 24.79 28.75
CA SER A 376 15.26 23.41 28.46
C SER A 376 13.74 23.29 28.56
N ILE A 377 13.13 22.65 27.59
CA ILE A 377 11.70 22.42 27.57
C ILE A 377 11.45 20.93 27.62
N ASP A 378 10.87 20.47 28.73
CA ASP A 378 10.35 19.13 28.86
C ASP A 378 8.89 19.12 28.51
N PHE A 379 8.48 18.17 27.67
CA PHE A 379 7.08 18.02 27.28
C PHE A 379 6.61 16.57 27.36
N SER A 380 5.31 16.41 27.59
CA SER A 380 4.65 15.12 27.41
C SER A 380 3.43 15.26 26.52
N ALA A 381 3.24 14.28 25.65
CA ALA A 381 2.12 14.21 24.73
C ALA A 381 1.50 12.82 24.74
N SER A 382 0.23 12.72 24.33
CA SER A 382 -0.44 11.47 24.01
C SER A 382 -0.80 11.47 22.55
N ALA A 383 -0.68 10.31 21.90
CA ALA A 383 -1.12 10.12 20.52
C ALA A 383 -2.49 9.46 20.50
N VAL A 384 -3.40 10.00 19.69
CA VAL A 384 -4.75 9.44 19.47
C VAL A 384 -4.94 9.26 17.97
N LEU A 385 -5.26 8.03 17.57
CA LEU A 385 -5.63 7.71 16.19
C LEU A 385 -7.13 8.02 15.99
N ASN A 386 -7.44 8.90 15.05
CA ASN A 386 -8.80 9.20 14.64
C ASN A 386 -8.92 9.17 13.11
N LYS A 387 -9.72 8.26 12.57
CA LYS A 387 -9.96 8.11 11.12
C LYS A 387 -8.66 8.11 10.28
N TRP A 388 -7.67 7.31 10.67
CA TRP A 388 -6.35 7.20 10.00
C TRP A 388 -5.43 8.44 10.14
N VAL A 389 -5.80 9.39 11.00
CA VAL A 389 -4.98 10.55 11.34
C VAL A 389 -4.48 10.39 12.78
N VAL A 390 -3.16 10.41 12.94
CA VAL A 390 -2.55 10.46 14.28
C VAL A 390 -2.57 11.90 14.76
N ASN A 391 -3.30 12.15 15.84
CA ASN A 391 -3.35 13.44 16.52
C ASN A 391 -2.49 13.37 17.77
N ALA A 392 -1.53 14.27 17.90
CA ALA A 392 -0.79 14.45 19.13
C ALA A 392 -1.49 15.49 20.02
N LYS A 393 -1.75 15.13 21.27
CA LYS A 393 -2.28 16.05 22.28
C LYS A 393 -1.17 16.34 23.29
N LEU A 394 -0.76 17.58 23.34
CA LEU A 394 0.20 18.06 24.35
C LEU A 394 -0.48 18.01 25.73
N ASN A 395 0.13 17.32 26.69
CA ASN A 395 -0.42 17.13 28.04
C ASN A 395 0.25 18.06 29.04
N LYS A 396 1.57 18.27 28.91
CA LYS A 396 2.36 19.08 29.82
C LYS A 396 3.56 19.69 29.11
N VAL A 397 3.93 20.89 29.51
CA VAL A 397 5.20 21.58 29.15
C VAL A 397 5.78 22.16 30.42
N GLU A 398 7.01 21.90 30.68
CA GLU A 398 7.80 22.45 31.81
C GLU A 398 9.05 23.16 31.34
#